data_4e96d391726cb60413584e66b19c8d84
#
_entry.id   4e96d391726cb60413584e66b19c8d84
#
_cell.length_a   1.000
_cell.length_b   1.000
_cell.length_c   1.000
_cell.angle_alpha   90.00
_cell.angle_beta   90.00
_cell.angle_gamma   90.00
#
_symmetry.space_group_name_H-M   'P 1'
#
loop_
_entity.id
_entity.type
_entity.pdbx_description
1 polymer ?
#
loop_
_entity_poly.entity_id
_entity_poly.type
_entity_poly.pdbx_seq_one_letter_code
_entity_poly.pdbx_strand_id
1 'polypeptide(L)'
;HSVAPLIPGGRRWAVTTGQDLHPVGDISWRMAAMYCNWLCNGKSGDRSAFLNGAYDVSTFGLSGTTFTDQFSHNPGAQYWIPTWDEWLKAAHFDPNKDNGDGTTGGWWLYSTTSDTAPIYARPEDGGQANAGPDIENPFNIPLGAYPTVQSPWGLLDTAGATKEWTEQVNLTAGIF
;
A
#
# COMPACT_ATOMS: atom_id res chain seq x y z
N HIS A 1 -19.36 -0.12 13.70
CA HIS A 1 -19.67 0.48 12.39
C HIS A 1 -21.16 0.67 12.27
N SER A 2 -21.65 1.91 12.39
CA SER A 2 -23.04 2.23 12.09
C SER A 2 -23.19 2.30 10.58
N VAL A 3 -24.02 1.42 10.03
CA VAL A 3 -24.42 1.50 8.63
C VAL A 3 -25.31 2.74 8.51
N ALA A 4 -24.79 3.78 7.86
CA ALA A 4 -25.58 4.96 7.59
C ALA A 4 -26.80 4.61 6.72
N PRO A 5 -27.98 5.19 6.94
CA PRO A 5 -29.11 5.00 6.06
C PRO A 5 -28.77 5.50 4.65
N LEU A 6 -29.36 4.86 3.63
CA LEU A 6 -29.19 5.25 2.22
C LEU A 6 -29.47 6.74 2.04
N ILE A 7 -28.45 7.52 1.72
CA ILE A 7 -28.62 8.92 1.33
C ILE A 7 -29.29 8.92 -0.06
N PRO A 8 -30.27 9.82 -0.33
CA PRO A 8 -30.80 9.99 -1.67
C PRO A 8 -29.67 10.28 -2.66
N GLY A 9 -29.43 9.37 -3.61
CA GLY A 9 -28.28 9.39 -4.52
C GLY A 9 -27.39 8.14 -4.47
N GLY A 10 -27.70 7.16 -3.61
CA GLY A 10 -27.19 5.79 -3.71
C GLY A 10 -25.80 5.52 -3.12
N ARG A 11 -25.12 6.47 -2.47
CA ARG A 11 -23.85 6.18 -1.80
C ARG A 11 -24.09 5.62 -0.40
N ARG A 12 -23.61 4.39 -0.15
CA ARG A 12 -23.61 3.79 1.20
C ARG A 12 -22.51 4.31 2.11
N TRP A 13 -21.51 4.94 1.54
CA TRP A 13 -20.30 5.35 2.24
C TRP A 13 -20.01 6.81 1.93
N ALA A 14 -19.71 7.58 2.94
CA ALA A 14 -19.20 8.93 2.81
C ALA A 14 -17.87 9.02 3.58
N VAL A 15 -16.88 9.67 2.99
CA VAL A 15 -15.68 10.05 3.72
C VAL A 15 -16.03 11.17 4.69
N THR A 16 -15.54 11.11 5.90
CA THR A 16 -15.69 12.20 6.86
C THR A 16 -15.02 13.44 6.29
N THR A 17 -15.68 14.58 6.39
CA THR A 17 -15.17 15.87 5.88
C THR A 17 -13.77 16.12 6.43
N GLY A 18 -12.83 16.40 5.52
CA GLY A 18 -11.43 16.65 5.85
C GLY A 18 -10.55 15.40 5.99
N GLN A 19 -11.10 14.21 5.76
CA GLN A 19 -10.34 12.94 5.82
C GLN A 19 -10.14 12.28 4.45
N ASP A 20 -10.32 13.02 3.37
CA ASP A 20 -10.22 12.49 2.00
C ASP A 20 -8.82 11.97 1.66
N LEU A 21 -7.79 12.49 2.33
CA LEU A 21 -6.39 12.11 2.13
C LEU A 21 -5.84 11.23 3.26
N HIS A 22 -6.67 10.75 4.20
CA HIS A 22 -6.17 9.89 5.25
C HIS A 22 -6.09 8.42 4.80
N PRO A 23 -5.12 7.67 5.31
CA PRO A 23 -4.99 6.24 4.99
C PRO A 23 -6.25 5.46 5.35
N VAL A 24 -6.55 4.44 4.57
CA VAL A 24 -7.62 3.47 4.87
C VAL A 24 -7.00 2.30 5.63
N GLY A 25 -7.49 2.05 6.84
CA GLY A 25 -7.11 0.90 7.66
C GLY A 25 -8.14 -0.23 7.66
N ASP A 26 -7.81 -1.30 8.39
CA ASP A 26 -8.67 -2.48 8.58
C ASP A 26 -9.08 -3.18 7.27
N ILE A 27 -8.26 -3.06 6.23
CA ILE A 27 -8.47 -3.79 4.98
C ILE A 27 -7.70 -5.12 5.04
N SER A 28 -8.36 -6.20 4.65
CA SER A 28 -7.70 -7.49 4.46
C SER A 28 -6.99 -7.54 3.10
N TRP A 29 -6.04 -8.48 2.95
CA TRP A 29 -5.41 -8.76 1.66
C TRP A 29 -6.46 -9.05 0.56
N ARG A 30 -7.52 -9.82 0.89
CA ARG A 30 -8.63 -10.10 -0.04
C ARG A 30 -9.37 -8.83 -0.47
N MET A 31 -9.56 -7.86 0.43
CA MET A 31 -10.16 -6.57 0.08
C MET A 31 -9.24 -5.77 -0.86
N ALA A 32 -7.93 -5.77 -0.61
CA ALA A 32 -6.96 -5.14 -1.49
C ALA A 32 -6.94 -5.80 -2.88
N ALA A 33 -6.95 -7.14 -2.94
CA ALA A 33 -7.04 -7.90 -4.19
C ALA A 33 -8.32 -7.59 -4.99
N MET A 34 -9.46 -7.52 -4.32
CA MET A 34 -10.73 -7.12 -4.95
C MET A 34 -10.70 -5.66 -5.45
N TYR A 35 -10.00 -4.79 -4.74
CA TYR A 35 -9.81 -3.41 -5.18
C TYR A 35 -8.95 -3.34 -6.46
N CYS A 36 -7.88 -4.14 -6.54
CA CYS A 36 -7.09 -4.26 -7.76
C CYS A 36 -7.93 -4.77 -8.94
N ASN A 37 -8.80 -5.77 -8.72
CA ASN A 37 -9.75 -6.22 -9.73
C ASN A 37 -10.63 -5.08 -10.23
N TRP A 38 -11.21 -4.31 -9.32
CA TRP A 38 -12.06 -3.16 -9.67
C TRP A 38 -11.31 -2.10 -10.51
N LEU A 39 -10.05 -1.83 -10.18
CA LEU A 39 -9.19 -0.94 -10.96
C LEU A 39 -8.94 -1.50 -12.38
N CYS A 40 -8.61 -2.80 -12.50
CA CYS A 40 -8.41 -3.49 -13.78
C CYS A 40 -9.68 -3.46 -14.66
N ASN A 41 -10.86 -3.45 -14.03
CA ASN A 41 -12.16 -3.39 -14.72
C ASN A 41 -12.69 -1.96 -14.89
N GLY A 42 -11.81 -0.98 -14.96
CA GLY A 42 -12.17 0.41 -15.28
C GLY A 42 -13.04 1.09 -14.23
N LYS A 43 -12.99 0.64 -12.98
CA LYS A 43 -13.76 1.17 -11.84
C LYS A 43 -15.27 1.08 -12.05
N SER A 44 -15.73 0.01 -12.73
CA SER A 44 -17.14 -0.22 -12.98
C SER A 44 -17.95 -0.26 -11.68
N GLY A 45 -19.19 0.23 -11.72
CA GLY A 45 -20.15 0.13 -10.61
C GLY A 45 -20.74 -1.26 -10.44
N ASP A 46 -20.49 -2.20 -11.35
CA ASP A 46 -21.00 -3.55 -11.29
C ASP A 46 -20.23 -4.39 -10.26
N ARG A 47 -20.95 -5.19 -9.50
CA ARG A 47 -20.35 -6.09 -8.52
C ARG A 47 -19.35 -7.08 -9.14
N SER A 48 -19.59 -7.50 -10.37
CA SER A 48 -18.70 -8.41 -11.11
C SER A 48 -17.29 -7.85 -11.29
N ALA A 49 -17.11 -6.52 -11.30
CA ALA A 49 -15.82 -5.87 -11.43
C ALA A 49 -14.84 -6.18 -10.28
N PHE A 50 -15.35 -6.67 -9.15
CA PHE A 50 -14.54 -7.04 -7.99
C PHE A 50 -14.15 -8.54 -7.99
N LEU A 51 -14.75 -9.36 -8.87
CA LEU A 51 -14.66 -10.81 -8.75
C LEU A 51 -13.50 -11.41 -9.54
N ASN A 52 -13.08 -10.76 -10.61
CA ASN A 52 -12.00 -11.24 -11.48
C ASN A 52 -11.30 -10.04 -12.14
N GLY A 53 -10.01 -10.21 -12.41
CA GLY A 53 -9.16 -9.18 -13.01
C GLY A 53 -7.70 -9.48 -12.70
N ALA A 54 -7.12 -8.84 -11.70
CA ALA A 54 -5.81 -9.21 -11.19
C ALA A 54 -5.84 -10.55 -10.44
N TYR A 55 -6.94 -10.86 -9.75
CA TYR A 55 -7.09 -12.08 -8.93
C TYR A 55 -8.44 -12.73 -9.18
N ASP A 56 -8.48 -14.07 -9.15
CA ASP A 56 -9.72 -14.83 -9.17
C ASP A 56 -10.27 -15.01 -7.75
N VAL A 57 -11.31 -14.24 -7.42
CA VAL A 57 -11.96 -14.27 -6.10
C VAL A 57 -12.63 -15.63 -5.81
N SER A 58 -12.93 -16.45 -6.85
CA SER A 58 -13.51 -17.78 -6.64
C SER A 58 -12.56 -18.73 -5.91
N THR A 59 -11.25 -18.42 -5.90
CA THR A 59 -10.23 -19.18 -5.18
C THR A 59 -10.18 -18.85 -3.68
N PHE A 60 -10.78 -17.74 -3.25
CA PHE A 60 -10.69 -17.26 -1.88
C PHE A 60 -11.43 -18.19 -0.91
N GLY A 61 -10.70 -18.92 -0.12
CA GLY A 61 -11.25 -19.92 0.76
C GLY A 61 -10.26 -20.47 1.77
N LEU A 62 -10.65 -21.59 2.34
CA LEU A 62 -9.83 -22.39 3.26
C LEU A 62 -10.00 -23.86 2.91
N SER A 63 -8.89 -24.61 2.93
CA SER A 63 -8.85 -26.06 2.94
C SER A 63 -8.17 -26.50 4.24
N GLY A 64 -8.96 -26.92 5.22
CA GLY A 64 -8.48 -27.07 6.59
C GLY A 64 -8.05 -25.72 7.17
N THR A 65 -6.78 -25.59 7.51
CA THR A 65 -6.17 -24.34 8.02
C THR A 65 -5.39 -23.55 6.95
N THR A 66 -5.36 -24.05 5.71
CA THR A 66 -4.57 -23.46 4.62
C THR A 66 -5.48 -22.62 3.73
N PHE A 67 -5.07 -21.40 3.46
CA PHE A 67 -5.75 -20.54 2.49
C PHE A 67 -5.58 -21.08 1.08
N THR A 68 -6.65 -21.01 0.29
CA THR A 68 -6.68 -21.44 -1.12
C THR A 68 -6.62 -20.28 -2.10
N ASP A 69 -6.44 -19.07 -1.59
CA ASP A 69 -6.45 -17.83 -2.36
C ASP A 69 -5.37 -17.85 -3.46
N GLN A 70 -5.68 -17.27 -4.60
CA GLN A 70 -4.69 -16.95 -5.61
C GLN A 70 -3.86 -15.77 -5.12
N PHE A 71 -2.64 -16.01 -4.65
CA PHE A 71 -1.76 -14.97 -4.09
C PHE A 71 -0.89 -14.24 -5.12
N SER A 72 -0.82 -14.74 -6.35
CA SER A 72 -0.09 -14.08 -7.44
C SER A 72 -1.08 -13.56 -8.47
N HIS A 73 -0.86 -12.34 -8.92
CA HIS A 73 -1.74 -11.71 -9.91
C HIS A 73 -1.72 -12.45 -11.26
N ASN A 74 -2.80 -12.30 -12.03
CA ASN A 74 -2.92 -12.82 -13.37
C ASN A 74 -1.94 -12.13 -14.32
N PRO A 75 -1.33 -12.85 -15.28
CA PRO A 75 -0.53 -12.24 -16.33
C PRO A 75 -1.32 -11.17 -17.09
N GLY A 76 -0.72 -9.99 -17.25
CA GLY A 76 -1.34 -8.86 -17.94
C GLY A 76 -2.29 -8.00 -17.08
N ALA A 77 -2.39 -8.27 -15.78
CA ALA A 77 -3.05 -7.35 -14.86
C ALA A 77 -2.39 -5.97 -14.91
N GLN A 78 -3.20 -4.90 -14.89
CA GLN A 78 -2.69 -3.52 -14.91
C GLN A 78 -2.48 -2.97 -13.50
N TYR A 79 -3.17 -3.52 -12.50
CA TYR A 79 -3.09 -3.13 -11.11
C TYR A 79 -3.09 -4.40 -10.26
N TRP A 80 -2.10 -4.52 -9.38
CA TRP A 80 -1.97 -5.66 -8.47
C TRP A 80 -1.33 -5.24 -7.15
N ILE A 81 -1.40 -6.10 -6.15
CA ILE A 81 -0.66 -5.96 -4.90
C ILE A 81 0.81 -6.29 -5.23
N PRO A 82 1.78 -5.42 -4.93
CA PRO A 82 3.16 -5.66 -5.32
C PRO A 82 3.71 -6.93 -4.65
N THR A 83 4.60 -7.62 -5.32
CA THR A 83 5.49 -8.57 -4.67
C THR A 83 6.44 -7.83 -3.73
N TRP A 84 7.07 -8.55 -2.80
CA TRP A 84 8.08 -7.96 -1.92
C TRP A 84 9.24 -7.34 -2.71
N ASP A 85 9.70 -8.03 -3.76
CA ASP A 85 10.79 -7.54 -4.60
C ASP A 85 10.40 -6.27 -5.39
N GLU A 86 9.18 -6.21 -5.90
CA GLU A 86 8.65 -5.01 -6.57
C GLU A 86 8.54 -3.84 -5.60
N TRP A 87 8.02 -4.10 -4.39
CA TRP A 87 7.93 -3.08 -3.35
C TRP A 87 9.31 -2.55 -2.97
N LEU A 88 10.27 -3.44 -2.68
CA LEU A 88 11.64 -3.05 -2.38
C LEU A 88 12.26 -2.24 -3.51
N LYS A 89 12.07 -2.66 -4.76
CA LYS A 89 12.58 -1.93 -5.92
C LYS A 89 11.99 -0.54 -6.01
N ALA A 90 10.68 -0.41 -5.85
CA ALA A 90 9.99 0.87 -5.91
C ALA A 90 10.36 1.81 -4.74
N ALA A 91 10.64 1.25 -3.57
CA ALA A 91 10.97 2.02 -2.37
C ALA A 91 12.46 2.36 -2.27
N HIS A 92 13.37 1.49 -2.69
CA HIS A 92 14.79 1.60 -2.35
C HIS A 92 15.77 1.60 -3.52
N PHE A 93 15.42 1.02 -4.68
CA PHE A 93 16.35 0.91 -5.78
C PHE A 93 16.43 2.20 -6.60
N ASP A 94 17.64 2.72 -6.78
CA ASP A 94 17.92 3.90 -7.60
C ASP A 94 18.93 3.53 -8.71
N PRO A 95 18.49 3.57 -9.98
CA PRO A 95 19.39 3.30 -11.09
C PRO A 95 20.51 4.35 -11.25
N ASN A 96 20.36 5.51 -10.60
CA ASN A 96 21.30 6.63 -10.69
C ASN A 96 22.10 6.86 -9.40
N LYS A 97 21.95 5.98 -8.37
CA LYS A 97 22.73 6.12 -7.13
C LYS A 97 24.21 6.12 -7.48
N ASP A 98 24.91 7.19 -7.11
CA ASP A 98 26.37 7.28 -7.23
C ASP A 98 27.03 6.48 -6.10
N ASN A 99 27.84 5.51 -6.46
CA ASN A 99 28.55 4.65 -5.50
C ASN A 99 29.92 5.21 -5.10
N GLY A 100 30.32 6.36 -5.66
CA GLY A 100 31.60 7.01 -5.36
C GLY A 100 32.84 6.34 -5.99
N ASP A 101 32.67 5.25 -6.72
CA ASP A 101 33.72 4.49 -7.42
C ASP A 101 33.63 4.64 -8.96
N GLY A 102 32.76 5.54 -9.44
CA GLY A 102 32.48 5.76 -10.86
C GLY A 102 31.39 4.83 -11.42
N THR A 103 30.78 4.00 -10.59
CA THR A 103 29.62 3.20 -10.98
C THR A 103 28.33 3.86 -10.48
N THR A 104 27.22 3.56 -11.17
CA THR A 104 25.89 4.01 -10.79
C THR A 104 24.95 2.83 -10.61
N GLY A 105 23.85 3.08 -9.85
CA GLY A 105 22.82 2.10 -9.58
C GLY A 105 23.06 1.32 -8.28
N GLY A 106 22.04 1.28 -7.43
CA GLY A 106 22.15 0.60 -6.14
C GLY A 106 20.92 0.79 -5.29
N TRP A 107 21.01 0.30 -4.07
CA TRP A 107 19.94 0.33 -3.09
C TRP A 107 20.26 1.36 -2.01
N TRP A 108 19.26 2.15 -1.65
CA TRP A 108 19.33 2.99 -0.47
C TRP A 108 18.91 2.18 0.77
N LEU A 109 19.52 2.49 1.90
CA LEU A 109 19.18 1.85 3.17
C LEU A 109 17.74 2.22 3.61
N TYR A 110 17.33 3.45 3.33
CA TYR A 110 16.00 3.96 3.62
C TYR A 110 15.26 4.34 2.33
N SER A 111 13.96 4.14 2.32
CA SER A 111 13.08 4.48 1.20
C SER A 111 12.93 6.00 0.97
N THR A 112 13.66 6.79 1.71
CA THR A 112 13.78 8.25 1.61
C THR A 112 14.95 8.69 0.73
N THR A 113 15.41 7.81 -0.16
CA THR A 113 16.57 8.06 -1.05
C THR A 113 17.83 8.43 -0.24
N SER A 114 18.09 7.70 0.82
CA SER A 114 19.16 8.01 1.77
C SER A 114 19.73 6.75 2.44
N ASP A 115 21.01 6.77 2.76
CA ASP A 115 21.66 5.80 3.66
C ASP A 115 21.68 6.32 5.13
N THR A 116 21.16 7.53 5.37
CA THR A 116 20.97 8.10 6.70
C THR A 116 19.51 7.96 7.10
N ALA A 117 19.26 7.56 8.35
CA ALA A 117 17.91 7.42 8.88
C ALA A 117 17.11 8.73 8.75
N PRO A 118 15.84 8.65 8.34
CA PRO A 118 14.98 9.85 8.30
C PRO A 118 14.75 10.41 9.71
N ILE A 119 14.42 11.69 9.77
CA ILE A 119 13.99 12.34 11.01
C ILE A 119 12.57 11.85 11.33
N TYR A 120 12.42 11.11 12.41
CA TYR A 120 11.13 10.62 12.89
C TYR A 120 10.42 11.69 13.70
N ALA A 121 9.51 12.40 13.10
CA ALA A 121 8.73 13.47 13.73
C ALA A 121 7.49 13.79 12.88
N ARG A 122 6.61 14.63 13.40
CA ARG A 122 5.47 15.15 12.65
C ARG A 122 5.92 16.05 11.50
N PRO A 123 5.12 16.22 10.43
CA PRO A 123 5.46 17.12 9.32
C PRO A 123 5.72 18.55 9.77
N GLU A 124 4.93 19.09 10.69
CA GLU A 124 5.06 20.44 11.23
C GLU A 124 6.31 20.65 12.08
N ASP A 125 6.90 19.56 12.61
CA ASP A 125 8.13 19.58 13.40
C ASP A 125 9.38 19.29 12.55
N GLY A 126 9.24 19.35 11.22
CA GLY A 126 10.33 19.08 10.27
C GLY A 126 10.66 17.60 10.11
N GLY A 127 9.72 16.74 10.44
CA GLY A 127 9.85 15.29 10.25
C GLY A 127 9.95 14.87 8.80
N GLN A 128 10.47 13.67 8.60
CA GLN A 128 10.64 13.03 7.30
C GLN A 128 9.89 11.70 7.21
N ALA A 129 9.48 11.14 8.34
CA ALA A 129 8.70 9.91 8.39
C ALA A 129 7.93 9.81 9.72
N ASN A 130 6.70 9.28 9.66
CA ASN A 130 5.92 8.93 10.85
C ASN A 130 6.31 7.55 11.35
N ALA A 131 7.42 7.46 12.06
CA ALA A 131 7.99 6.24 12.62
C ALA A 131 8.72 6.53 13.94
N GLY A 132 9.19 5.47 14.61
CA GLY A 132 9.94 5.62 15.86
C GLY A 132 9.08 5.58 17.11
N PRO A 133 9.65 5.92 18.30
CA PRO A 133 8.95 5.78 19.59
C PRO A 133 7.79 6.75 19.78
N ASP A 134 7.85 7.92 19.14
CA ASP A 134 6.85 8.98 19.23
C ASP A 134 5.92 9.00 17.99
N ILE A 135 5.70 7.83 17.40
CA ILE A 135 4.85 7.68 16.22
C ILE A 135 3.44 8.24 16.50
N GLU A 136 3.00 9.15 15.65
CA GLU A 136 1.60 9.58 15.64
C GLU A 136 0.73 8.46 15.05
N ASN A 137 -0.53 8.40 15.46
CA ASN A 137 -1.46 7.48 14.84
C ASN A 137 -1.46 7.71 13.30
N PRO A 138 -1.07 6.70 12.49
CA PRO A 138 -0.93 6.89 11.03
C PRO A 138 -2.23 7.36 10.36
N PHE A 139 -3.39 7.08 10.96
CA PHE A 139 -4.67 7.55 10.45
C PHE A 139 -4.94 9.04 10.74
N ASN A 140 -4.08 9.72 11.49
CA ASN A 140 -4.15 11.16 11.72
C ASN A 140 -3.22 11.96 10.78
N ILE A 141 -2.33 11.28 10.06
CA ILE A 141 -1.40 11.91 9.11
C ILE A 141 -1.94 11.75 7.70
N PRO A 142 -2.21 12.83 6.97
CA PRO A 142 -2.67 12.75 5.58
C PRO A 142 -1.60 12.14 4.67
N LEU A 143 -2.03 11.44 3.63
CA LEU A 143 -1.15 10.97 2.56
C LEU A 143 -0.43 12.17 1.91
N GLY A 144 0.86 12.02 1.65
CA GLY A 144 1.70 13.07 1.10
C GLY A 144 2.08 14.16 2.11
N ALA A 145 1.91 13.93 3.41
CA ALA A 145 2.26 14.91 4.45
C ALA A 145 3.77 15.22 4.52
N TYR A 146 4.61 14.36 3.94
CA TYR A 146 6.06 14.54 3.84
C TYR A 146 6.49 14.73 2.37
N PRO A 147 6.11 15.85 1.71
CA PRO A 147 6.20 15.99 0.25
C PRO A 147 7.63 16.08 -0.29
N THR A 148 8.60 16.37 0.56
CA THR A 148 10.03 16.46 0.21
C THR A 148 10.77 15.14 0.39
N VAL A 149 10.09 14.11 0.92
CA VAL A 149 10.68 12.81 1.23
C VAL A 149 10.06 11.77 0.31
N GLN A 150 10.85 11.33 -0.66
CA GLN A 150 10.38 10.46 -1.72
C GLN A 150 11.32 9.29 -1.93
N SER A 151 10.79 8.17 -2.43
CA SER A 151 11.61 7.09 -2.96
C SER A 151 12.35 7.55 -4.22
N PRO A 152 13.36 6.80 -4.72
CA PRO A 152 14.06 7.12 -5.96
C PRO A 152 13.12 7.28 -7.18
N TRP A 153 11.93 6.71 -7.11
CA TRP A 153 10.91 6.76 -8.16
C TRP A 153 9.82 7.79 -7.90
N GLY A 154 9.99 8.65 -6.87
CA GLY A 154 9.05 9.71 -6.55
C GLY A 154 7.83 9.26 -5.75
N LEU A 155 7.85 8.05 -5.18
CA LEU A 155 6.76 7.60 -4.31
C LEU A 155 6.85 8.30 -2.95
N LEU A 156 5.71 8.76 -2.46
CA LEU A 156 5.54 9.31 -1.13
C LEU A 156 5.13 8.20 -0.14
N ASP A 157 5.29 8.48 1.14
CA ASP A 157 4.78 7.67 2.26
C ASP A 157 5.30 6.23 2.31
N THR A 158 6.44 5.94 1.66
CA THR A 158 7.10 4.63 1.68
C THR A 158 7.93 4.40 2.95
N ALA A 159 8.03 5.39 3.84
CA ALA A 159 8.75 5.33 5.10
C ALA A 159 7.80 5.56 6.29
N GLY A 160 7.61 4.55 7.13
CA GLY A 160 6.75 4.65 8.32
C GLY A 160 5.26 4.54 8.02
N ALA A 161 4.42 5.14 8.88
CA ALA A 161 2.96 5.15 8.82
C ALA A 161 2.30 3.75 8.91
N THR A 162 1.63 3.30 7.86
CA THR A 162 0.87 2.04 7.85
C THR A 162 1.66 0.92 7.19
N LYS A 163 1.33 -0.33 7.54
CA LYS A 163 1.86 -1.51 6.83
C LYS A 163 1.11 -1.69 5.52
N GLU A 164 1.85 -2.02 4.48
CA GLU A 164 1.30 -2.33 3.17
C GLU A 164 1.24 -3.84 2.94
N TRP A 165 0.23 -4.26 2.17
CA TRP A 165 0.12 -5.64 1.71
C TRP A 165 1.08 -5.93 0.57
N THR A 166 1.66 -7.14 0.57
CA THR A 166 2.40 -7.69 -0.56
C THR A 166 1.80 -9.03 -0.98
N GLU A 167 2.12 -9.50 -2.19
CA GLU A 167 1.73 -10.83 -2.65
C GLU A 167 2.44 -11.97 -1.91
N GLN A 168 3.53 -11.65 -1.21
CA GLN A 168 4.28 -12.67 -0.50
C GLN A 168 3.55 -13.11 0.76
N VAL A 169 3.05 -14.33 0.74
CA VAL A 169 2.40 -14.98 1.87
C VAL A 169 3.43 -15.75 2.67
N ASN A 170 3.56 -15.45 3.94
CA ASN A 170 4.30 -16.30 4.85
C ASN A 170 3.40 -17.45 5.33
N LEU A 171 3.40 -18.54 4.56
CA LEU A 171 2.59 -19.73 4.86
C LEU A 171 2.93 -20.40 6.20
N THR A 172 4.09 -20.06 6.80
CA THR A 172 4.58 -20.70 8.03
C THR A 172 4.07 -20.05 9.31
N ALA A 173 3.54 -18.84 9.25
CA ALA A 173 3.24 -18.07 10.46
C ALA A 173 1.76 -17.88 10.77
N GLY A 174 0.84 -18.15 9.83
CA GLY A 174 -0.61 -17.93 10.07
C GLY A 174 -0.95 -16.49 10.50
N ILE A 175 -0.07 -15.53 10.21
CA ILE A 175 -0.20 -14.13 10.61
C ILE A 175 -0.50 -13.34 9.33
N PHE A 176 -1.72 -12.86 9.26
CA PHE A 176 -2.18 -11.84 8.32
C PHE A 176 -2.25 -10.52 9.06
#